data_86538cfb6b3787302958f55dff6d441b
#
_entry.id   86538cfb6b3787302958f55dff6d441b
#
_cell.length_a   1.000
_cell.length_b   1.000
_cell.length_c   1.000
_cell.angle_alpha   90.00
_cell.angle_beta   90.00
_cell.angle_gamma   90.00
#
_symmetry.space_group_name_H-M   'P 1'
#
loop_
_entity.id
_entity.type
_entity.pdbx_description
1 polymer ?
#
loop_
_entity_poly.entity_id
_entity_poly.type
_entity_poly.pdbx_seq_one_letter_code
_entity_poly.pdbx_strand_id
1 'polypeptide(L)'
;MNTTEQSMVDLALSIARQAHEGQLDKAGVDYIEHPIYVASQVDTEEEKAVALLHDVIEDSPVSAEELLQAGLPETVVTAVQVLTKKKEQDYQTYLETVKKNPLARVVKLADLKHNSDLSRLSSITEKDRERLKKYKKAIDLLSR
;
A
#
# COMPACT_ATOMS: atom_id res chain seq x y z
N MET A 1 -30.40 1.69 -9.29
CA MET A 1 -29.02 1.28 -9.17
C MET A 1 -28.28 1.51 -10.48
N ASN A 2 -27.15 2.07 -10.42
CA ASN A 2 -26.36 2.26 -11.61
C ASN A 2 -25.33 1.15 -11.74
N THR A 3 -25.67 0.14 -12.54
CA THR A 3 -24.80 -1.01 -12.75
C THR A 3 -23.58 -0.70 -13.60
N THR A 4 -23.60 0.45 -14.28
CA THR A 4 -22.45 0.84 -15.10
C THR A 4 -21.37 1.52 -14.30
N GLU A 5 -21.70 1.97 -13.09
CA GLU A 5 -20.69 2.58 -12.23
C GLU A 5 -19.84 1.49 -11.60
N GLN A 6 -18.58 1.52 -11.94
CA GLN A 6 -17.60 0.68 -11.29
C GLN A 6 -17.34 1.26 -9.90
N SER A 7 -17.37 0.42 -8.88
CA SER A 7 -17.06 0.91 -7.54
C SER A 7 -15.63 1.40 -7.49
N MET A 8 -15.36 2.30 -6.56
CA MET A 8 -14.01 2.81 -6.33
C MET A 8 -13.02 1.66 -6.07
N VAL A 9 -13.45 0.68 -5.30
CA VAL A 9 -12.60 -0.47 -4.97
C VAL A 9 -12.32 -1.31 -6.20
N ASP A 10 -13.34 -1.56 -7.04
CA ASP A 10 -13.16 -2.33 -8.27
C ASP A 10 -12.22 -1.63 -9.24
N LEU A 11 -12.36 -0.31 -9.36
CA LEU A 11 -11.47 0.49 -10.21
C LEU A 11 -10.03 0.41 -9.70
N ALA A 12 -9.84 0.58 -8.39
CA ALA A 12 -8.51 0.51 -7.77
C ALA A 12 -7.90 -0.87 -7.99
N LEU A 13 -8.67 -1.93 -7.84
CA LEU A 13 -8.19 -3.29 -8.05
C LEU A 13 -7.76 -3.52 -9.50
N SER A 14 -8.54 -3.04 -10.45
CA SER A 14 -8.22 -3.16 -11.88
C SER A 14 -6.89 -2.47 -12.20
N ILE A 15 -6.70 -1.26 -11.69
CA ILE A 15 -5.47 -0.51 -11.91
C ILE A 15 -4.28 -1.24 -11.26
N ALA A 16 -4.46 -1.72 -10.03
CA ALA A 16 -3.40 -2.41 -9.30
C ALA A 16 -3.00 -3.70 -10.02
N ARG A 17 -3.96 -4.47 -10.52
CA ARG A 17 -3.65 -5.70 -11.25
C ARG A 17 -2.81 -5.43 -12.49
N GLN A 18 -3.15 -4.38 -13.24
CA GLN A 18 -2.39 -4.01 -14.43
C GLN A 18 -0.99 -3.51 -14.06
N ALA A 19 -0.91 -2.68 -13.01
CA ALA A 19 0.36 -2.09 -12.58
C ALA A 19 1.35 -3.15 -12.08
N HIS A 20 0.86 -4.15 -11.40
CA HIS A 20 1.71 -5.19 -10.78
C HIS A 20 1.80 -6.47 -11.60
N GLU A 21 1.26 -6.48 -12.81
CA GLU A 21 1.29 -7.67 -13.67
C GLU A 21 2.73 -8.15 -13.85
N GLY A 22 2.96 -9.43 -13.58
CA GLY A 22 4.27 -10.04 -13.75
C GLY A 22 5.24 -9.82 -12.59
N GLN A 23 4.87 -9.02 -11.59
CA GLN A 23 5.73 -8.79 -10.42
C GLN A 23 5.52 -9.91 -9.40
N LEU A 24 6.61 -10.37 -8.82
CA LEU A 24 6.57 -11.41 -7.77
C LEU A 24 7.13 -10.85 -6.46
N ASP A 25 6.63 -11.36 -5.35
CA ASP A 25 7.18 -11.01 -4.04
C ASP A 25 8.37 -11.93 -3.71
N LYS A 26 8.94 -11.77 -2.51
CA LYS A 26 10.11 -12.56 -2.07
C LYS A 26 9.81 -14.05 -1.94
N ALA A 27 8.55 -14.41 -1.74
CA ALA A 27 8.12 -15.79 -1.64
C ALA A 27 7.78 -16.41 -3.01
N GLY A 28 7.90 -15.62 -4.10
CA GLY A 28 7.62 -16.09 -5.45
C GLY A 28 6.14 -16.04 -5.80
N VAL A 29 5.33 -15.38 -5.01
CA VAL A 29 3.89 -15.23 -5.22
C VAL A 29 3.63 -13.93 -5.99
N ASP A 30 2.59 -13.90 -6.84
CA ASP A 30 2.20 -12.69 -7.56
C ASP A 30 2.06 -11.52 -6.59
N TYR A 31 2.73 -10.42 -6.89
CA TYR A 31 2.78 -9.28 -5.98
C TYR A 31 1.40 -8.73 -5.65
N ILE A 32 0.46 -8.80 -6.60
CA ILE A 32 -0.91 -8.29 -6.40
C ILE A 32 -1.59 -8.88 -5.16
N GLU A 33 -1.19 -10.09 -4.73
CA GLU A 33 -1.75 -10.72 -3.55
C GLU A 33 -1.52 -9.88 -2.28
N HIS A 34 -0.40 -9.15 -2.22
CA HIS A 34 -0.09 -8.31 -1.06
C HIS A 34 -1.08 -7.13 -0.93
N PRO A 35 -1.25 -6.26 -1.95
CA PRO A 35 -2.22 -5.17 -1.80
C PRO A 35 -3.66 -5.68 -1.61
N ILE A 36 -4.01 -6.83 -2.19
CA ILE A 36 -5.33 -7.42 -1.96
C ILE A 36 -5.47 -7.82 -0.48
N TYR A 37 -4.45 -8.43 0.09
CA TYR A 37 -4.49 -8.79 1.51
C TYR A 37 -4.61 -7.56 2.40
N VAL A 38 -3.80 -6.52 2.12
CA VAL A 38 -3.86 -5.28 2.90
C VAL A 38 -5.26 -4.69 2.83
N ALA A 39 -5.89 -4.69 1.66
CA ALA A 39 -7.24 -4.18 1.49
C ALA A 39 -8.25 -4.98 2.33
N SER A 40 -8.02 -6.28 2.51
CA SER A 40 -8.91 -7.12 3.32
C SER A 40 -8.82 -6.80 4.82
N GLN A 41 -7.78 -6.07 5.25
CA GLN A 41 -7.53 -5.77 6.65
C GLN A 41 -7.98 -4.37 7.06
N VAL A 42 -8.62 -3.64 6.14
CA VAL A 42 -9.14 -2.29 6.43
C VAL A 42 -10.63 -2.25 6.16
N ASP A 43 -11.31 -1.20 6.61
CA ASP A 43 -12.77 -1.21 6.71
C ASP A 43 -13.51 -0.45 5.63
N THR A 44 -13.12 0.80 5.34
CA THR A 44 -13.89 1.63 4.42
C THR A 44 -13.48 1.41 2.97
N GLU A 45 -14.36 1.80 2.04
CA GLU A 45 -14.04 1.69 0.62
C GLU A 45 -12.83 2.55 0.24
N GLU A 46 -12.72 3.75 0.84
CA GLU A 46 -11.57 4.60 0.61
C GLU A 46 -10.28 3.95 1.10
N GLU A 47 -10.32 3.36 2.30
CA GLU A 47 -9.16 2.64 2.84
C GLU A 47 -8.77 1.47 1.95
N LYS A 48 -9.75 0.72 1.46
CA LYS A 48 -9.47 -0.41 0.57
C LYS A 48 -8.87 0.05 -0.75
N ALA A 49 -9.38 1.12 -1.32
CA ALA A 49 -8.83 1.68 -2.56
C ALA A 49 -7.38 2.13 -2.37
N VAL A 50 -7.11 2.82 -1.26
CA VAL A 50 -5.73 3.25 -0.95
C VAL A 50 -4.84 2.04 -0.77
N ALA A 51 -5.32 1.00 -0.08
CA ALA A 51 -4.54 -0.22 0.14
C ALA A 51 -4.17 -0.89 -1.18
N LEU A 52 -5.13 -1.00 -2.10
CA LEU A 52 -4.88 -1.60 -3.41
C LEU A 52 -3.88 -0.82 -4.24
N LEU A 53 -3.84 0.50 -4.07
CA LEU A 53 -3.01 1.39 -4.88
C LEU A 53 -1.70 1.80 -4.21
N HIS A 54 -1.47 1.41 -2.96
CA HIS A 54 -0.41 2.02 -2.15
C HIS A 54 1.00 1.89 -2.74
N ASP A 55 1.26 0.87 -3.56
CA ASP A 55 2.57 0.68 -4.19
C ASP A 55 2.56 0.97 -5.70
N VAL A 56 1.42 1.35 -6.26
CA VAL A 56 1.28 1.51 -7.71
C VAL A 56 2.18 2.60 -8.27
N ILE A 57 2.21 3.78 -7.61
CA ILE A 57 3.03 4.89 -8.10
C ILE A 57 4.52 4.55 -7.99
N GLU A 58 4.92 3.89 -6.90
CA GLU A 58 6.33 3.57 -6.66
C GLU A 58 6.83 2.46 -7.59
N ASP A 59 6.01 1.45 -7.84
CA ASP A 59 6.44 0.21 -8.50
C ASP A 59 6.00 0.11 -9.96
N SER A 60 5.36 1.13 -10.52
CA SER A 60 4.91 1.11 -11.91
C SER A 60 4.99 2.52 -12.51
N PRO A 61 4.80 2.67 -13.84
CA PRO A 61 4.79 3.99 -14.47
C PRO A 61 3.55 4.84 -14.19
N VAL A 62 2.56 4.31 -13.49
CA VAL A 62 1.32 5.03 -13.22
C VAL A 62 1.58 6.23 -12.32
N SER A 63 1.07 7.40 -12.71
CA SER A 63 1.22 8.63 -11.94
C SER A 63 -0.03 8.95 -11.14
N ALA A 64 0.12 9.86 -10.15
CA ALA A 64 -1.03 10.36 -9.38
C ALA A 64 -2.06 11.01 -10.30
N GLU A 65 -1.60 11.76 -11.31
CA GLU A 65 -2.50 12.41 -12.25
C GLU A 65 -3.34 11.40 -13.03
N GLU A 66 -2.71 10.29 -13.44
CA GLU A 66 -3.44 9.22 -14.13
C GLU A 66 -4.50 8.60 -13.23
N LEU A 67 -4.23 8.46 -11.95
CA LEU A 67 -5.23 7.95 -11.01
C LEU A 67 -6.43 8.90 -10.89
N LEU A 68 -6.16 10.20 -10.85
CA LEU A 68 -7.23 11.21 -10.82
C LEU A 68 -8.05 11.16 -12.10
N GLN A 69 -7.40 11.07 -13.24
CA GLN A 69 -8.08 11.01 -14.54
C GLN A 69 -8.91 9.73 -14.68
N ALA A 70 -8.49 8.66 -14.06
CA ALA A 70 -9.24 7.41 -14.07
C ALA A 70 -10.53 7.48 -13.25
N GLY A 71 -10.67 8.48 -12.39
CA GLY A 71 -11.88 8.69 -11.62
C GLY A 71 -11.75 8.46 -10.13
N LEU A 72 -10.52 8.25 -9.62
CA LEU A 72 -10.33 8.07 -8.19
C LEU A 72 -10.44 9.40 -7.46
N PRO A 73 -11.05 9.42 -6.27
CA PRO A 73 -11.19 10.66 -5.49
C PRO A 73 -9.83 11.24 -5.10
N GLU A 74 -9.79 12.58 -4.99
CA GLU A 74 -8.58 13.28 -4.60
C GLU A 74 -8.06 12.81 -3.24
N THR A 75 -8.96 12.52 -2.29
CA THR A 75 -8.58 12.04 -0.96
C THR A 75 -7.81 10.72 -1.04
N VAL A 76 -8.25 9.83 -1.92
CA VAL A 76 -7.58 8.54 -2.14
C VAL A 76 -6.21 8.75 -2.79
N VAL A 77 -6.16 9.55 -3.85
CA VAL A 77 -4.91 9.80 -4.56
C VAL A 77 -3.87 10.48 -3.67
N THR A 78 -4.31 11.44 -2.86
CA THR A 78 -3.42 12.12 -1.91
C THR A 78 -2.81 11.12 -0.93
N ALA A 79 -3.63 10.21 -0.39
CA ALA A 79 -3.13 9.18 0.52
C ALA A 79 -2.12 8.27 -0.15
N VAL A 80 -2.37 7.87 -1.40
CA VAL A 80 -1.42 7.05 -2.16
C VAL A 80 -0.10 7.79 -2.35
N GLN A 81 -0.15 9.10 -2.66
CA GLN A 81 1.06 9.90 -2.79
C GLN A 81 1.83 9.98 -1.48
N VAL A 82 1.12 10.16 -0.37
CA VAL A 82 1.75 10.19 0.95
C VAL A 82 2.46 8.86 1.24
N LEU A 83 1.87 7.75 0.80
CA LEU A 83 2.45 6.41 0.99
C LEU A 83 3.61 6.12 0.04
N THR A 84 3.79 6.93 -0.99
CA THR A 84 4.88 6.78 -1.94
C THR A 84 6.09 7.54 -1.41
N LYS A 85 7.07 6.81 -0.88
CA LYS A 85 8.25 7.43 -0.32
C LYS A 85 9.13 8.00 -1.43
N LYS A 86 9.51 9.26 -1.29
CA LYS A 86 10.43 9.90 -2.23
C LYS A 86 11.84 9.40 -1.98
N LYS A 87 12.64 9.37 -3.04
CA LYS A 87 13.98 8.80 -2.99
C LYS A 87 14.87 9.50 -1.96
N GLU A 88 14.81 10.83 -1.87
CA GLU A 88 15.61 11.61 -0.94
C GLU A 88 14.96 11.77 0.43
N GLN A 89 13.74 11.30 0.58
CA GLN A 89 13.00 11.49 1.82
C GLN A 89 13.51 10.54 2.90
N ASP A 90 13.81 11.10 4.07
CA ASP A 90 14.19 10.31 5.24
C ASP A 90 13.00 9.45 5.70
N TYR A 91 13.29 8.22 6.10
CA TYR A 91 12.22 7.28 6.48
C TYR A 91 11.41 7.78 7.68
N GLN A 92 12.08 8.39 8.66
CA GLN A 92 11.40 8.95 9.83
C GLN A 92 10.42 10.06 9.42
N THR A 93 10.87 10.97 8.55
CA THR A 93 10.03 12.05 8.03
C THR A 93 8.86 11.49 7.23
N TYR A 94 9.13 10.46 6.42
CA TYR A 94 8.10 9.78 5.66
C TYR A 94 7.01 9.24 6.59
N LEU A 95 7.40 8.54 7.66
CA LEU A 95 6.44 7.98 8.61
C LEU A 95 5.63 9.04 9.32
N GLU A 96 6.26 10.18 9.65
CA GLU A 96 5.56 11.29 10.28
C GLU A 96 4.51 11.88 9.35
N THR A 97 4.81 11.97 8.07
CA THR A 97 3.85 12.43 7.07
C THR A 97 2.69 11.44 6.93
N VAL A 98 3.00 10.16 6.88
CA VAL A 98 1.98 9.10 6.85
C VAL A 98 1.06 9.19 8.06
N LYS A 99 1.64 9.41 9.24
CA LYS A 99 0.88 9.48 10.48
C LYS A 99 -0.17 10.59 10.46
N LYS A 100 0.10 11.68 9.77
CA LYS A 100 -0.81 12.83 9.70
C LYS A 100 -1.98 12.62 8.75
N ASN A 101 -1.91 11.63 7.87
CA ASN A 101 -2.98 11.35 6.91
C ASN A 101 -3.75 10.10 7.38
N PRO A 102 -5.01 10.24 7.81
CA PRO A 102 -5.77 9.12 8.39
C PRO A 102 -5.87 7.90 7.47
N LEU A 103 -6.10 8.10 6.18
CA LEU A 103 -6.18 6.99 5.23
C LEU A 103 -4.83 6.31 5.06
N ALA A 104 -3.78 7.09 4.88
CA ALA A 104 -2.43 6.56 4.70
C ALA A 104 -1.97 5.80 5.95
N ARG A 105 -2.28 6.34 7.13
CA ARG A 105 -1.89 5.73 8.39
C ARG A 105 -2.47 4.33 8.57
N VAL A 106 -3.78 4.20 8.35
CA VAL A 106 -4.47 2.91 8.49
C VAL A 106 -3.90 1.88 7.53
N VAL A 107 -3.70 2.28 6.28
CA VAL A 107 -3.17 1.38 5.25
C VAL A 107 -1.73 0.99 5.55
N LYS A 108 -0.90 1.96 5.96
CA LYS A 108 0.51 1.66 6.27
C LYS A 108 0.64 0.69 7.44
N LEU A 109 -0.23 0.83 8.44
CA LEU A 109 -0.24 -0.11 9.57
C LEU A 109 -0.55 -1.53 9.09
N ALA A 110 -1.54 -1.70 8.22
CA ALA A 110 -1.88 -3.01 7.69
C ALA A 110 -0.76 -3.57 6.81
N ASP A 111 -0.14 -2.71 6.00
CA ASP A 111 1.00 -3.07 5.16
C ASP A 111 2.17 -3.57 6.01
N LEU A 112 2.52 -2.82 7.05
CA LEU A 112 3.63 -3.19 7.93
C LEU A 112 3.37 -4.50 8.66
N LYS A 113 2.14 -4.73 9.09
CA LYS A 113 1.77 -5.97 9.76
C LYS A 113 1.91 -7.17 8.84
N HIS A 114 1.47 -7.03 7.59
CA HIS A 114 1.62 -8.10 6.62
C HIS A 114 3.10 -8.38 6.31
N ASN A 115 3.88 -7.33 6.11
CA ASN A 115 5.31 -7.46 5.84
C ASN A 115 6.11 -7.97 7.04
N SER A 116 5.56 -7.86 8.23
CA SER A 116 6.20 -8.38 9.45
C SER A 116 5.95 -9.87 9.65
N ASP A 117 5.11 -10.48 8.84
CA ASP A 117 4.83 -11.92 8.92
C ASP A 117 5.90 -12.68 8.14
N LEU A 118 6.86 -13.25 8.87
CA LEU A 118 7.96 -14.00 8.28
C LEU A 118 7.61 -15.45 7.96
N SER A 119 6.42 -15.90 8.34
CA SER A 119 6.01 -17.31 8.16
C SER A 119 5.87 -17.70 6.69
N ARG A 120 5.73 -16.73 5.80
CA ARG A 120 5.60 -16.97 4.35
C ARG A 120 6.94 -17.26 3.68
N LEU A 121 8.05 -17.00 4.35
CA LEU A 121 9.38 -17.19 3.78
C LEU A 121 9.88 -18.60 4.06
N SER A 122 10.50 -19.22 3.05
CA SER A 122 11.08 -20.56 3.20
C SER A 122 12.29 -20.56 4.11
N SER A 123 13.00 -19.42 4.18
CA SER A 123 14.13 -19.24 5.10
C SER A 123 14.16 -17.78 5.54
N ILE A 124 14.64 -17.53 6.76
CA ILE A 124 14.71 -16.20 7.33
C ILE A 124 16.18 -15.79 7.39
N THR A 125 16.51 -14.67 6.74
CA THR A 125 17.87 -14.14 6.70
C THR A 125 18.06 -13.06 7.77
N GLU A 126 19.30 -12.65 7.99
CA GLU A 126 19.61 -11.54 8.87
C GLU A 126 18.96 -10.23 8.39
N LYS A 127 18.93 -10.04 7.07
CA LYS A 127 18.24 -8.87 6.47
C LYS A 127 16.75 -8.88 6.80
N ASP A 128 16.12 -10.05 6.80
CA ASP A 128 14.70 -10.17 7.14
C ASP A 128 14.47 -9.76 8.60
N ARG A 129 15.36 -10.16 9.50
CA ARG A 129 15.27 -9.81 10.91
C ARG A 129 15.45 -8.31 11.14
N GLU A 130 16.39 -7.70 10.42
CA GLU A 130 16.62 -6.26 10.51
C GLU A 130 15.40 -5.49 10.00
N ARG A 131 14.80 -5.93 8.88
CA ARG A 131 13.56 -5.32 8.38
C ARG A 131 12.44 -5.44 9.39
N LEU A 132 12.33 -6.58 10.04
CA LEU A 132 11.30 -6.79 11.07
C LEU A 132 11.44 -5.77 12.19
N LYS A 133 12.64 -5.51 12.65
CA LYS A 133 12.90 -4.48 13.69
C LYS A 133 12.44 -3.11 13.22
N LYS A 134 12.77 -2.76 11.97
CA LYS A 134 12.37 -1.50 11.36
C LYS A 134 10.85 -1.39 11.28
N TYR A 135 10.17 -2.46 10.87
CA TYR A 135 8.72 -2.47 10.77
C TYR A 135 8.04 -2.34 12.13
N LYS A 136 8.59 -3.00 13.15
CA LYS A 136 8.04 -2.90 14.51
C LYS A 136 8.14 -1.47 15.05
N LYS A 137 9.25 -0.78 14.81
CA LYS A 137 9.40 0.62 15.21
C LYS A 137 8.42 1.51 14.47
N ALA A 138 8.22 1.25 13.18
CA ALA A 138 7.27 2.02 12.37
C ALA A 138 5.83 1.81 12.87
N ILE A 139 5.45 0.57 13.19
CA ILE A 139 4.13 0.27 13.74
C ILE A 139 3.93 1.03 15.05
N ASP A 140 4.92 1.04 15.92
CA ASP A 140 4.83 1.75 17.19
C ASP A 140 4.62 3.25 16.97
N LEU A 141 5.39 3.85 16.08
CA LEU A 141 5.25 5.27 15.75
C LEU A 141 3.85 5.60 15.23
N LEU A 142 3.34 4.79 14.30
CA LEU A 142 2.04 5.04 13.68
C LEU A 142 0.87 4.73 14.61
N SER A 143 1.10 3.93 15.64
CA SER A 143 0.05 3.52 16.58
C SER A 143 -0.13 4.47 17.75
N ARG A 144 0.76 5.41 17.95
CA ARG A 144 0.70 6.38 19.06
C ARG A 144 -0.42 7.37 18.96
#